data_217b61d545088d24db90d35543a02c4e
#
_entry.id   217b61d545088d24db90d35543a02c4e
#
_cell.length_a   1.000
_cell.length_b   1.000
_cell.length_c   1.000
_cell.angle_alpha   90.00
_cell.angle_beta   90.00
_cell.angle_gamma   90.00
#
_symmetry.space_group_name_H-M   'P 1'
#
loop_
_entity.id
_entity.type
_entity.pdbx_description
1 polymer ?
#
loop_
_entity_poly.entity_id
_entity_poly.type
_entity_poly.pdbx_seq_one_letter_code
_entity_poly.pdbx_strand_id
1 'polypeptide(L)'
;MKRKQTDTDLIHACMYDMLCLLGCGVNGTIPPKALLEKYRTENRTCGEEPEAAQERQLYLYRVSQAHFVDALTGTVLKQAGVSLFPDWAQSIAKAVRKEILFDAERTKLFSFMEQNGIWYLPLKGIILKEYYPAVGMRQMSDQDILFDETYAQDVKQYMVSRGYKVESYGENHHDVYEKNPVYNFELHRSLYTSSHKQVWAAYYKNIKEKLLLQDRVSYGQQMADEDFYIFMVSHAYKHYDGQGTGIRTLLDFYVYLQAKTELDFSYIETECRKLEIEAFEKDSRVLCKKVFGENAVNTIGSLGDEERNMLSYYLGSGVYGSRQQMVTG
;
A
#
# COMPACT_ATOMS: atom_id res chain seq x y z
N MET A 1 -7.42 -15.90 -31.93
CA MET A 1 -6.34 -16.47 -31.08
C MET A 1 -5.08 -15.60 -31.06
N LYS A 2 -4.50 -15.18 -32.19
CA LYS A 2 -3.26 -14.35 -32.20
C LYS A 2 -3.40 -13.02 -31.43
N ARG A 3 -4.51 -12.28 -31.52
CA ARG A 3 -4.71 -10.99 -30.82
C ARG A 3 -4.75 -11.15 -29.30
N LYS A 4 -5.43 -12.19 -28.77
CA LYS A 4 -5.45 -12.44 -27.31
C LYS A 4 -4.09 -12.79 -26.72
N GLN A 5 -3.22 -13.50 -27.48
CA GLN A 5 -1.86 -13.80 -27.01
C GLN A 5 -1.00 -12.52 -26.96
N THR A 6 -1.11 -11.65 -27.98
CA THR A 6 -0.41 -10.36 -28.03
C THR A 6 -0.81 -9.44 -26.87
N ASP A 7 -2.09 -9.40 -26.50
CA ASP A 7 -2.61 -8.59 -25.38
C ASP A 7 -2.04 -9.08 -24.04
N THR A 8 -1.99 -10.41 -23.83
CA THR A 8 -1.44 -11.00 -22.60
C THR A 8 0.07 -10.68 -22.45
N ASP A 9 0.82 -10.80 -23.54
CA ASP A 9 2.26 -10.50 -23.55
C ASP A 9 2.52 -9.02 -23.27
N LEU A 10 1.65 -8.13 -23.79
CA LEU A 10 1.73 -6.69 -23.55
C LEU A 10 1.38 -6.34 -22.09
N ILE A 11 0.36 -6.96 -21.50
CA ILE A 11 0.01 -6.79 -20.08
C ILE A 11 1.18 -7.21 -19.19
N HIS A 12 1.80 -8.36 -19.45
CA HIS A 12 2.96 -8.81 -18.67
C HIS A 12 4.14 -7.84 -18.81
N ALA A 13 4.42 -7.35 -20.02
CA ALA A 13 5.46 -6.35 -20.23
C ALA A 13 5.19 -5.07 -19.44
N CYS A 14 3.94 -4.59 -19.43
CA CYS A 14 3.52 -3.42 -18.64
C CYS A 14 3.62 -3.65 -17.12
N MET A 15 3.39 -4.88 -16.62
CA MET A 15 3.61 -5.20 -15.21
C MET A 15 5.08 -5.02 -14.81
N TYR A 16 6.03 -5.50 -15.61
CA TYR A 16 7.45 -5.32 -15.34
C TYR A 16 7.90 -3.86 -15.49
N ASP A 17 7.39 -3.16 -16.50
CA ASP A 17 7.63 -1.72 -16.68
C ASP A 17 7.11 -0.93 -15.47
N MET A 18 5.93 -1.29 -14.93
CA MET A 18 5.38 -0.72 -13.69
C MET A 18 6.32 -0.91 -12.51
N LEU A 19 6.85 -2.12 -12.29
CA LEU A 19 7.80 -2.39 -11.19
C LEU A 19 9.02 -1.47 -11.27
N CYS A 20 9.59 -1.32 -12.46
CA CYS A 20 10.73 -0.42 -12.68
C CYS A 20 10.36 1.05 -12.38
N LEU A 21 9.20 1.52 -12.84
CA LEU A 21 8.71 2.87 -12.57
C LEU A 21 8.47 3.11 -11.08
N LEU A 22 7.88 2.14 -10.37
CA LEU A 22 7.67 2.22 -8.92
C LEU A 22 9.00 2.32 -8.17
N GLY A 23 9.98 1.47 -8.50
CA GLY A 23 11.32 1.53 -7.94
C GLY A 23 12.00 2.88 -8.19
N CYS A 24 11.94 3.39 -9.42
CA CYS A 24 12.46 4.72 -9.74
C CYS A 24 11.77 5.82 -8.92
N GLY A 25 10.44 5.75 -8.79
CA GLY A 25 9.66 6.73 -8.06
C GLY A 25 10.01 6.83 -6.58
N VAL A 26 10.13 5.69 -5.89
CA VAL A 26 10.44 5.69 -4.46
C VAL A 26 11.92 5.95 -4.14
N ASN A 27 12.82 5.68 -5.10
CA ASN A 27 14.25 5.97 -4.97
C ASN A 27 14.65 7.37 -5.50
N GLY A 28 13.72 8.12 -6.09
CA GLY A 28 14.01 9.43 -6.68
C GLY A 28 14.94 9.36 -7.90
N THR A 29 14.97 8.23 -8.61
CA THR A 29 15.83 8.02 -9.79
C THR A 29 15.05 8.20 -11.09
N ILE A 30 15.78 8.50 -12.17
CA ILE A 30 15.18 8.66 -13.49
C ILE A 30 15.01 7.29 -14.15
N PRO A 31 13.80 6.96 -14.65
CA PRO A 31 13.60 5.69 -15.36
C PRO A 31 14.51 5.57 -16.61
N PRO A 32 14.92 4.34 -16.99
CA PRO A 32 15.74 4.10 -18.16
C PRO A 32 15.13 4.72 -19.44
N LYS A 33 15.95 5.37 -20.26
CA LYS A 33 15.48 6.00 -21.51
C LYS A 33 14.73 5.01 -22.40
N ALA A 34 15.23 3.79 -22.53
CA ALA A 34 14.59 2.74 -23.33
C ALA A 34 13.18 2.38 -22.84
N LEU A 35 12.93 2.46 -21.51
CA LEU A 35 11.61 2.26 -20.94
C LEU A 35 10.70 3.45 -21.27
N LEU A 36 11.16 4.68 -21.09
CA LEU A 36 10.37 5.89 -21.37
C LEU A 36 9.96 6.00 -22.84
N GLU A 37 10.84 5.62 -23.78
CA GLU A 37 10.55 5.63 -25.21
C GLU A 37 9.35 4.73 -25.60
N LYS A 38 9.07 3.68 -24.84
CA LYS A 38 7.89 2.83 -25.08
C LYS A 38 6.56 3.58 -24.87
N TYR A 39 6.57 4.64 -24.06
CA TYR A 39 5.39 5.38 -23.59
C TYR A 39 5.28 6.80 -24.17
N ARG A 40 6.30 7.28 -24.90
CA ARG A 40 6.26 8.59 -25.54
C ARG A 40 5.44 8.54 -26.82
N THR A 41 4.50 9.47 -26.94
CA THR A 41 3.65 9.63 -28.15
C THR A 41 4.20 10.66 -29.13
N GLU A 42 5.13 11.51 -28.69
CA GLU A 42 5.73 12.60 -29.47
C GLU A 42 7.21 12.33 -29.76
N ASN A 43 7.73 12.88 -30.90
CA ASN A 43 9.14 12.86 -31.28
C ASN A 43 9.81 11.48 -31.34
N ARG A 44 9.17 10.49 -31.98
CA ARG A 44 9.75 9.15 -32.16
C ARG A 44 10.81 9.14 -33.22
N THR A 45 11.99 8.67 -32.84
CA THR A 45 13.11 8.42 -33.77
C THR A 45 13.08 7.04 -34.42
N CYS A 46 12.12 6.18 -34.04
CA CYS A 46 12.01 4.80 -34.52
C CYS A 46 10.57 4.48 -34.90
N GLY A 47 10.33 3.96 -36.09
CA GLY A 47 9.08 3.74 -36.82
C GLY A 47 7.92 2.97 -36.19
N GLU A 48 7.72 3.09 -34.88
CA GLU A 48 6.51 2.57 -34.22
C GLU A 48 5.40 3.61 -34.29
N GLU A 49 4.16 3.15 -34.55
CA GLU A 49 2.96 3.98 -34.66
C GLU A 49 2.62 4.66 -33.31
N PRO A 50 2.18 5.94 -33.28
CA PRO A 50 1.72 6.63 -32.07
C PRO A 50 0.64 5.86 -31.31
N GLU A 51 -0.20 5.13 -32.02
CA GLU A 51 -1.26 4.27 -31.48
C GLU A 51 -0.71 3.17 -30.56
N ALA A 52 0.43 2.57 -30.89
CA ALA A 52 1.05 1.56 -30.05
C ALA A 52 1.51 2.10 -28.68
N ALA A 53 1.98 3.35 -28.62
CA ALA A 53 2.36 3.97 -27.35
C ALA A 53 1.14 4.33 -26.50
N GLN A 54 0.06 4.80 -27.12
CA GLN A 54 -1.20 5.06 -26.44
C GLN A 54 -1.79 3.77 -25.86
N GLU A 55 -1.77 2.69 -26.63
CA GLU A 55 -2.22 1.38 -26.17
C GLU A 55 -1.38 0.89 -24.98
N ARG A 56 -0.04 0.99 -25.05
CA ARG A 56 0.84 0.65 -23.92
C ARG A 56 0.57 1.51 -22.68
N GLN A 57 0.35 2.82 -22.83
CA GLN A 57 -0.04 3.68 -21.72
C GLN A 57 -1.36 3.23 -21.10
N LEU A 58 -2.34 2.80 -21.89
CA LEU A 58 -3.63 2.33 -21.39
C LEU A 58 -3.48 1.03 -20.58
N TYR A 59 -2.70 0.06 -21.08
CA TYR A 59 -2.44 -1.18 -20.34
C TYR A 59 -1.65 -0.91 -19.05
N LEU A 60 -0.61 -0.07 -19.11
CA LEU A 60 0.14 0.31 -17.91
C LEU A 60 -0.76 1.01 -16.88
N TYR A 61 -1.65 1.88 -17.32
CA TYR A 61 -2.63 2.54 -16.45
C TYR A 61 -3.52 1.54 -15.73
N ARG A 62 -4.14 0.62 -16.49
CA ARG A 62 -5.02 -0.42 -15.93
C ARG A 62 -4.30 -1.35 -14.96
N VAL A 63 -3.09 -1.78 -15.27
CA VAL A 63 -2.27 -2.59 -14.38
C VAL A 63 -1.95 -1.82 -13.11
N SER A 64 -1.54 -0.55 -13.22
CA SER A 64 -1.23 0.30 -12.08
C SER A 64 -2.47 0.55 -11.20
N GLN A 65 -3.65 0.75 -11.80
CA GLN A 65 -4.92 0.88 -11.06
C GLN A 65 -5.27 -0.40 -10.28
N ALA A 66 -5.10 -1.56 -10.90
CA ALA A 66 -5.39 -2.84 -10.26
C ALA A 66 -4.53 -3.07 -9.01
N HIS A 67 -3.36 -2.44 -8.95
CA HIS A 67 -2.45 -2.47 -7.80
C HIS A 67 -2.51 -1.23 -6.92
N PHE A 68 -3.37 -0.26 -7.26
CA PHE A 68 -3.55 1.00 -6.53
C PHE A 68 -2.24 1.81 -6.40
N VAL A 69 -1.51 1.89 -7.52
CA VAL A 69 -0.22 2.59 -7.67
C VAL A 69 -0.18 3.51 -8.90
N ASP A 70 -1.32 3.73 -9.54
CA ASP A 70 -1.46 4.54 -10.76
C ASP A 70 -1.03 6.00 -10.54
N ALA A 71 -1.29 6.59 -9.37
CA ALA A 71 -0.83 7.94 -9.06
C ALA A 71 0.71 8.02 -9.00
N LEU A 72 1.39 7.05 -8.36
CA LEU A 72 2.85 6.99 -8.31
C LEU A 72 3.43 6.77 -9.71
N THR A 73 2.95 5.75 -10.43
CA THR A 73 3.40 5.43 -11.80
C THR A 73 3.25 6.63 -12.73
N GLY A 74 2.07 7.28 -12.71
CA GLY A 74 1.81 8.47 -13.52
C GLY A 74 2.67 9.67 -13.14
N THR A 75 2.94 9.87 -11.84
CA THR A 75 3.83 10.93 -11.36
C THR A 75 5.24 10.76 -11.90
N VAL A 76 5.78 9.54 -11.86
CA VAL A 76 7.13 9.22 -12.39
C VAL A 76 7.22 9.47 -13.89
N LEU A 77 6.25 9.00 -14.67
CA LEU A 77 6.20 9.24 -16.11
C LEU A 77 6.11 10.73 -16.44
N LYS A 78 5.25 11.48 -15.74
CA LYS A 78 5.09 12.92 -15.90
C LYS A 78 6.38 13.67 -15.60
N GLN A 79 7.04 13.34 -14.49
CA GLN A 79 8.34 13.93 -14.11
C GLN A 79 9.44 13.63 -15.13
N ALA A 80 9.38 12.46 -15.79
CA ALA A 80 10.28 12.07 -16.86
C ALA A 80 9.93 12.69 -18.24
N GLY A 81 8.93 13.59 -18.32
CA GLY A 81 8.54 14.30 -19.52
C GLY A 81 7.76 13.45 -20.53
N VAL A 82 7.02 12.44 -20.07
CA VAL A 82 6.10 11.67 -20.92
C VAL A 82 4.74 12.36 -20.96
N SER A 83 4.22 12.64 -22.14
CA SER A 83 2.85 13.14 -22.34
C SER A 83 1.84 12.05 -22.01
N LEU A 84 0.99 12.30 -21.01
CA LEU A 84 0.02 11.33 -20.49
C LEU A 84 -1.41 11.69 -20.92
N PHE A 85 -2.26 10.69 -21.12
CA PHE A 85 -3.68 10.95 -21.33
C PHE A 85 -4.37 11.42 -20.03
N PRO A 86 -5.54 12.08 -20.12
CA PRO A 86 -6.17 12.81 -19.01
C PRO A 86 -6.41 12.01 -17.74
N ASP A 87 -6.71 10.71 -17.84
CA ASP A 87 -7.03 9.88 -16.68
C ASP A 87 -5.85 9.75 -15.70
N TRP A 88 -4.62 9.74 -16.20
CA TRP A 88 -3.42 9.79 -15.34
C TRP A 88 -3.37 11.05 -14.49
N ALA A 89 -3.66 12.20 -15.10
CA ALA A 89 -3.67 13.48 -14.38
C ALA A 89 -4.78 13.50 -13.33
N GLN A 90 -5.95 12.92 -13.66
CA GLN A 90 -7.06 12.79 -12.71
C GLN A 90 -6.71 11.86 -11.54
N SER A 91 -6.07 10.72 -11.80
CA SER A 91 -5.62 9.80 -10.74
C SER A 91 -4.64 10.45 -9.79
N ILE A 92 -3.63 11.16 -10.30
CA ILE A 92 -2.66 11.90 -9.49
C ILE A 92 -3.37 12.96 -8.64
N ALA A 93 -4.20 13.79 -9.26
CA ALA A 93 -4.93 14.86 -8.55
C ALA A 93 -5.89 14.29 -7.49
N LYS A 94 -6.57 13.18 -7.78
CA LYS A 94 -7.47 12.49 -6.86
C LYS A 94 -6.71 11.92 -5.65
N ALA A 95 -5.54 11.31 -5.87
CA ALA A 95 -4.72 10.75 -4.80
C ALA A 95 -4.22 11.85 -3.86
N VAL A 96 -3.65 12.93 -4.41
CA VAL A 96 -3.18 14.09 -3.63
C VAL A 96 -4.33 14.72 -2.83
N ARG A 97 -5.45 14.99 -3.50
CA ARG A 97 -6.63 15.57 -2.84
C ARG A 97 -7.16 14.68 -1.72
N LYS A 98 -7.25 13.36 -1.96
CA LYS A 98 -7.75 12.40 -0.97
C LYS A 98 -6.87 12.38 0.26
N GLU A 99 -5.55 12.36 0.11
CA GLU A 99 -4.61 12.35 1.21
C GLU A 99 -4.75 13.63 2.06
N ILE A 100 -4.77 14.83 1.44
CA ILE A 100 -4.94 16.10 2.16
C ILE A 100 -6.27 16.13 2.94
N LEU A 101 -7.35 15.68 2.33
CA LEU A 101 -8.66 15.65 2.97
C LEU A 101 -8.70 14.65 4.13
N PHE A 102 -8.08 13.49 3.97
CA PHE A 102 -7.96 12.48 5.02
C PHE A 102 -7.18 13.02 6.21
N ASP A 103 -6.04 13.68 5.98
CA ASP A 103 -5.22 14.27 7.03
C ASP A 103 -5.99 15.34 7.82
N ALA A 104 -6.73 16.19 7.12
CA ALA A 104 -7.55 17.21 7.76
C ALA A 104 -8.67 16.65 8.65
N GLU A 105 -9.36 15.59 8.20
CA GLU A 105 -10.41 14.94 9.02
C GLU A 105 -9.82 14.10 10.15
N ARG A 106 -8.70 13.40 9.92
CA ARG A 106 -7.98 12.66 10.96
C ARG A 106 -7.49 13.58 12.07
N THR A 107 -6.96 14.74 11.74
CA THR A 107 -6.54 15.74 12.74
C THR A 107 -7.69 16.13 13.66
N LYS A 108 -8.91 16.29 13.14
CA LYS A 108 -10.09 16.60 13.95
C LYS A 108 -10.47 15.44 14.87
N LEU A 109 -10.41 14.20 14.37
CA LEU A 109 -10.67 13.01 15.18
C LEU A 109 -9.64 12.86 16.30
N PHE A 110 -8.35 13.05 16.00
CA PHE A 110 -7.30 12.99 17.02
C PHE A 110 -7.44 14.11 18.04
N SER A 111 -7.80 15.34 17.65
CA SER A 111 -8.09 16.42 18.57
C SER A 111 -9.25 16.09 19.52
N PHE A 112 -10.30 15.42 19.02
CA PHE A 112 -11.40 14.93 19.85
C PHE A 112 -10.90 13.86 20.85
N MET A 113 -10.09 12.91 20.40
CA MET A 113 -9.54 11.87 21.27
C MET A 113 -8.64 12.44 22.36
N GLU A 114 -7.75 13.39 22.02
CA GLU A 114 -6.89 14.10 22.98
C GLU A 114 -7.72 14.84 24.06
N GLN A 115 -8.77 15.56 23.64
CA GLN A 115 -9.62 16.33 24.56
C GLN A 115 -10.44 15.44 25.52
N ASN A 116 -10.71 14.20 25.12
CA ASN A 116 -11.51 13.25 25.90
C ASN A 116 -10.68 12.16 26.60
N GLY A 117 -9.36 12.24 26.56
CA GLY A 117 -8.49 11.30 27.23
C GLY A 117 -8.47 9.90 26.58
N ILE A 118 -8.79 9.80 25.31
CA ILE A 118 -8.89 8.54 24.57
C ILE A 118 -7.55 8.26 23.91
N TRP A 119 -6.88 7.18 24.31
CA TRP A 119 -5.65 6.77 23.61
C TRP A 119 -5.97 6.25 22.19
N TYR A 120 -5.08 6.52 21.24
CA TYR A 120 -5.22 6.11 19.85
C TYR A 120 -3.87 5.77 19.22
N LEU A 121 -3.87 4.87 18.23
CA LEU A 121 -2.72 4.43 17.49
C LEU A 121 -3.04 4.47 16.00
N PRO A 122 -2.42 5.37 15.23
CA PRO A 122 -2.48 5.32 13.77
C PRO A 122 -1.86 4.03 13.25
N LEU A 123 -2.44 3.46 12.19
CA LEU A 123 -2.00 2.19 11.63
C LEU A 123 -1.70 2.31 10.13
N LYS A 124 -0.99 1.32 9.60
CA LYS A 124 -0.82 1.05 8.15
C LYS A 124 -0.50 2.30 7.31
N GLY A 125 -1.42 2.62 6.39
CA GLY A 125 -1.29 3.68 5.41
C GLY A 125 -1.05 5.06 5.99
N ILE A 126 -1.61 5.37 7.16
CA ILE A 126 -1.42 6.64 7.85
C ILE A 126 0.07 6.90 8.14
N ILE A 127 0.79 5.85 8.53
CA ILE A 127 2.22 5.92 8.86
C ILE A 127 3.06 5.78 7.60
N LEU A 128 2.73 4.80 6.75
CA LEU A 128 3.55 4.43 5.61
C LEU A 128 3.65 5.53 4.55
N LYS A 129 2.61 6.35 4.37
CA LYS A 129 2.64 7.45 3.41
C LYS A 129 3.75 8.48 3.66
N GLU A 130 4.18 8.64 4.93
CA GLU A 130 5.23 9.57 5.32
C GLU A 130 6.62 9.17 4.77
N TYR A 131 6.78 7.90 4.38
CA TYR A 131 8.03 7.40 3.80
C TYR A 131 8.06 7.45 2.28
N TYR A 132 6.96 7.86 1.63
CA TYR A 132 6.93 8.06 0.18
C TYR A 132 7.40 9.48 -0.16
N PRO A 133 8.06 9.69 -1.33
CA PRO A 133 8.72 10.95 -1.65
C PRO A 133 7.80 12.16 -1.76
N ALA A 134 6.51 11.98 -2.07
CA ALA A 134 5.56 13.08 -2.21
C ALA A 134 4.11 12.67 -1.88
N VAL A 135 3.31 13.67 -1.50
CA VAL A 135 1.88 13.53 -1.21
C VAL A 135 1.15 12.91 -2.41
N GLY A 136 0.32 11.93 -2.15
CA GLY A 136 -0.44 11.21 -3.16
C GLY A 136 0.29 10.03 -3.82
N MET A 137 1.60 9.90 -3.64
CA MET A 137 2.34 8.75 -4.18
C MET A 137 1.93 7.42 -3.53
N ARG A 138 1.62 7.43 -2.24
CA ARG A 138 0.97 6.28 -1.60
C ARG A 138 -0.53 6.49 -1.54
N GLN A 139 -1.24 5.95 -2.51
CA GLN A 139 -2.70 6.05 -2.54
C GLN A 139 -3.35 5.40 -1.31
N MET A 140 -4.32 6.11 -0.72
CA MET A 140 -5.04 5.71 0.49
C MET A 140 -6.46 5.27 0.15
N SER A 141 -6.91 4.12 0.68
CA SER A 141 -8.32 3.67 0.60
C SER A 141 -9.13 4.10 1.81
N ASP A 142 -8.54 3.99 2.97
CA ASP A 142 -9.12 4.07 4.30
C ASP A 142 -8.15 4.73 5.30
N GLN A 143 -8.62 4.94 6.51
CA GLN A 143 -7.85 5.42 7.66
C GLN A 143 -8.02 4.42 8.80
N ASP A 144 -7.01 3.61 9.03
CA ASP A 144 -7.00 2.60 10.10
C ASP A 144 -6.45 3.21 11.41
N ILE A 145 -7.22 3.15 12.47
CA ILE A 145 -6.85 3.69 13.78
C ILE A 145 -7.31 2.71 14.87
N LEU A 146 -6.37 2.20 15.67
CA LEU A 146 -6.69 1.48 16.89
C LEU A 146 -6.92 2.51 18.01
N PHE A 147 -7.91 2.27 18.87
CA PHE A 147 -8.24 3.20 19.95
C PHE A 147 -8.77 2.47 21.20
N ASP A 148 -8.97 3.21 22.27
CA ASP A 148 -9.56 2.69 23.51
C ASP A 148 -11.01 2.28 23.29
N GLU A 149 -11.27 0.97 23.21
CA GLU A 149 -12.61 0.44 22.95
C GLU A 149 -13.66 0.82 23.99
N THR A 150 -13.24 1.19 25.21
CA THR A 150 -14.17 1.63 26.27
C THR A 150 -14.89 2.92 25.87
N TYR A 151 -14.34 3.70 24.94
CA TYR A 151 -14.93 4.92 24.39
C TYR A 151 -15.63 4.71 23.03
N ALA A 152 -15.89 3.48 22.62
CA ALA A 152 -16.48 3.19 21.31
C ALA A 152 -17.81 3.94 21.06
N GLN A 153 -18.64 4.10 22.10
CA GLN A 153 -19.91 4.82 22.00
C GLN A 153 -19.71 6.33 21.81
N ASP A 154 -18.76 6.94 22.53
CA ASP A 154 -18.45 8.37 22.41
C ASP A 154 -17.86 8.69 21.04
N VAL A 155 -16.94 7.84 20.55
CA VAL A 155 -16.36 7.95 19.21
C VAL A 155 -17.44 7.80 18.13
N LYS A 156 -18.38 6.86 18.28
CA LYS A 156 -19.52 6.72 17.36
C LYS A 156 -20.37 8.00 17.31
N GLN A 157 -20.72 8.54 18.48
CA GLN A 157 -21.52 9.79 18.55
C GLN A 157 -20.78 10.95 17.88
N TYR A 158 -19.48 11.06 18.14
CA TYR A 158 -18.64 12.07 17.47
C TYR A 158 -18.65 11.89 15.94
N MET A 159 -18.39 10.69 15.43
CA MET A 159 -18.38 10.42 13.98
C MET A 159 -19.73 10.73 13.32
N VAL A 160 -20.84 10.32 13.95
CA VAL A 160 -22.19 10.63 13.48
C VAL A 160 -22.44 12.15 13.47
N SER A 161 -22.04 12.88 14.53
CA SER A 161 -22.16 14.34 14.60
C SER A 161 -21.37 15.05 13.51
N ARG A 162 -20.29 14.44 13.01
CA ARG A 162 -19.49 14.90 11.88
C ARG A 162 -20.08 14.55 10.50
N GLY A 163 -21.25 13.88 10.48
CA GLY A 163 -21.95 13.48 9.27
C GLY A 163 -21.42 12.19 8.62
N TYR A 164 -20.76 11.34 9.39
CA TYR A 164 -20.39 10.00 8.94
C TYR A 164 -21.57 9.04 9.09
N LYS A 165 -21.75 8.19 8.08
CA LYS A 165 -22.62 7.03 8.13
C LYS A 165 -21.88 5.89 8.80
N VAL A 166 -22.55 5.14 9.67
CA VAL A 166 -22.03 3.93 10.30
C VAL A 166 -22.34 2.76 9.38
N GLU A 167 -21.34 2.17 8.77
CA GLU A 167 -21.51 0.99 7.90
C GLU A 167 -21.44 -0.31 8.69
N SER A 168 -20.57 -0.37 9.72
CA SER A 168 -20.45 -1.50 10.64
C SER A 168 -20.10 -0.99 12.03
N TYR A 169 -20.68 -1.60 13.09
CA TYR A 169 -20.41 -1.23 14.47
C TYR A 169 -20.55 -2.43 15.41
N GLY A 170 -19.47 -2.78 16.09
CA GLY A 170 -19.48 -3.85 17.10
C GLY A 170 -19.56 -5.28 16.56
N GLU A 171 -19.51 -5.46 15.26
CA GLU A 171 -19.66 -6.78 14.62
C GLU A 171 -18.32 -7.50 14.46
N ASN A 172 -17.24 -6.75 14.28
CA ASN A 172 -15.90 -7.26 14.01
C ASN A 172 -14.87 -6.57 14.93
N HIS A 173 -13.60 -6.70 14.60
CA HIS A 173 -12.50 -6.06 15.32
C HIS A 173 -12.35 -4.56 15.03
N HIS A 174 -13.12 -4.01 14.10
CA HIS A 174 -13.17 -2.57 13.78
C HIS A 174 -14.60 -2.12 13.44
N ASP A 175 -14.85 -0.86 13.66
CA ASP A 175 -16.06 -0.15 13.24
C ASP A 175 -15.76 0.64 11.97
N VAL A 176 -16.70 0.68 11.02
CA VAL A 176 -16.54 1.34 9.71
C VAL A 176 -17.41 2.57 9.62
N TYR A 177 -16.79 3.71 9.32
CA TYR A 177 -17.46 5.00 9.18
C TYR A 177 -17.16 5.61 7.82
N GLU A 178 -18.19 5.87 7.04
CA GLU A 178 -18.07 6.45 5.71
C GLU A 178 -18.72 7.83 5.61
N LYS A 179 -18.09 8.71 4.86
CA LYS A 179 -18.67 9.99 4.44
C LYS A 179 -18.31 10.24 2.97
N ASN A 180 -19.24 9.83 2.12
CA ASN A 180 -19.08 9.88 0.68
C ASN A 180 -18.83 11.33 0.17
N PRO A 181 -18.09 11.50 -0.93
CA PRO A 181 -17.46 10.45 -1.76
C PRO A 181 -16.01 10.11 -1.36
N VAL A 182 -15.47 10.58 -0.25
CA VAL A 182 -14.03 10.55 0.01
C VAL A 182 -13.65 9.70 1.22
N TYR A 183 -14.35 9.89 2.34
CA TYR A 183 -13.85 9.45 3.63
C TYR A 183 -14.32 8.04 3.99
N ASN A 184 -13.37 7.21 4.40
CA ASN A 184 -13.57 5.91 5.02
C ASN A 184 -12.62 5.77 6.21
N PHE A 185 -13.15 5.54 7.40
CA PHE A 185 -12.41 5.28 8.63
C PHE A 185 -12.74 3.89 9.15
N GLU A 186 -11.69 3.10 9.39
CA GLU A 186 -11.75 1.83 10.10
C GLU A 186 -11.17 2.02 11.50
N LEU A 187 -12.07 2.13 12.48
CA LEU A 187 -11.72 2.36 13.88
C LEU A 187 -11.64 1.01 14.60
N HIS A 188 -10.42 0.54 14.83
CA HIS A 188 -10.12 -0.76 15.37
C HIS A 188 -10.27 -0.77 16.89
N ARG A 189 -10.96 -1.78 17.42
CA ARG A 189 -11.05 -2.10 18.85
C ARG A 189 -9.96 -3.08 19.26
N SER A 190 -9.50 -3.89 18.32
CA SER A 190 -8.35 -4.80 18.44
C SER A 190 -7.68 -4.98 17.09
N LEU A 191 -6.40 -5.36 17.08
CA LEU A 191 -5.68 -5.62 15.81
C LEU A 191 -6.10 -6.94 15.16
N TYR A 192 -6.34 -7.95 16.00
CA TYR A 192 -6.76 -9.29 15.57
C TYR A 192 -7.77 -9.89 16.55
N THR A 193 -8.63 -10.78 16.06
CA THR A 193 -9.58 -11.58 16.83
C THR A 193 -9.31 -13.06 16.59
N SER A 194 -10.00 -13.93 17.34
CA SER A 194 -9.91 -15.38 17.18
C SER A 194 -10.36 -15.90 15.81
N SER A 195 -11.10 -15.09 15.03
CA SER A 195 -11.45 -15.43 13.64
C SER A 195 -10.26 -15.37 12.66
N HIS A 196 -9.16 -14.73 13.09
CA HIS A 196 -7.88 -14.79 12.41
C HIS A 196 -7.09 -16.02 12.87
N LYS A 197 -5.77 -15.94 13.03
CA LYS A 197 -5.00 -16.96 13.73
C LYS A 197 -5.09 -16.75 15.25
N GLN A 198 -5.36 -17.80 16.02
CA GLN A 198 -5.44 -17.70 17.47
C GLN A 198 -4.16 -17.14 18.10
N VAL A 199 -3.01 -17.51 17.55
CA VAL A 199 -1.69 -17.01 17.99
C VAL A 199 -1.56 -15.50 17.83
N TRP A 200 -2.13 -14.92 16.77
CA TRP A 200 -2.10 -13.46 16.54
C TRP A 200 -3.00 -12.70 17.49
N ALA A 201 -4.21 -13.23 17.73
CA ALA A 201 -5.12 -12.63 18.71
C ALA A 201 -4.50 -12.61 20.11
N ALA A 202 -3.83 -13.71 20.51
CA ALA A 202 -3.11 -13.78 21.78
C ALA A 202 -1.91 -12.83 21.85
N TYR A 203 -1.10 -12.75 20.78
CA TYR A 203 0.10 -11.92 20.70
C TYR A 203 -0.21 -10.43 20.83
N TYR A 204 -1.27 -9.96 20.16
CA TYR A 204 -1.66 -8.55 20.12
C TYR A 204 -2.69 -8.15 21.18
N LYS A 205 -3.13 -9.08 22.04
CA LYS A 205 -4.19 -8.84 23.05
C LYS A 205 -3.91 -7.62 23.93
N ASN A 206 -2.67 -7.50 24.40
CA ASN A 206 -2.23 -6.43 25.31
C ASN A 206 -1.30 -5.45 24.61
N ILE A 207 -1.59 -5.12 23.34
CA ILE A 207 -0.69 -4.28 22.54
C ILE A 207 -0.40 -2.93 23.21
N LYS A 208 -1.36 -2.34 23.91
CA LYS A 208 -1.20 -1.05 24.59
C LYS A 208 0.00 -1.01 25.54
N GLU A 209 0.34 -2.13 26.19
CA GLU A 209 1.47 -2.22 27.12
C GLU A 209 2.84 -2.08 26.44
N LYS A 210 2.89 -2.29 25.12
CA LYS A 210 4.10 -2.19 24.29
C LYS A 210 4.20 -0.87 23.51
N LEU A 211 3.16 -0.02 23.59
CA LEU A 211 3.12 1.22 22.81
C LEU A 211 3.95 2.32 23.48
N LEU A 212 4.49 3.20 22.67
CA LEU A 212 5.20 4.41 23.06
C LEU A 212 4.30 5.63 22.85
N LEU A 213 4.45 6.67 23.66
CA LEU A 213 3.79 7.95 23.40
C LEU A 213 4.41 8.62 22.16
N GLN A 214 3.56 9.20 21.33
CA GLN A 214 4.02 10.09 20.27
C GLN A 214 4.50 11.42 20.86
N ASP A 215 5.46 12.06 20.19
CA ASP A 215 5.94 13.38 20.59
C ASP A 215 4.80 14.43 20.54
N ARG A 216 4.77 15.28 21.55
CA ARG A 216 3.86 16.45 21.64
C ARG A 216 2.35 16.15 21.77
N VAL A 217 1.97 14.93 22.05
CA VAL A 217 0.59 14.51 22.32
C VAL A 217 0.50 13.76 23.64
N SER A 218 -0.69 13.73 24.25
CA SER A 218 -0.88 13.09 25.56
C SER A 218 -1.43 11.67 25.44
N TYR A 219 -2.19 11.39 24.40
CA TYR A 219 -2.90 10.12 24.21
C TYR A 219 -2.57 9.40 22.91
N GLY A 220 -1.91 10.07 21.96
CA GLY A 220 -1.43 9.45 20.74
C GLY A 220 -0.30 8.45 21.01
N GLN A 221 -0.43 7.25 20.47
CA GLN A 221 0.51 6.14 20.63
C GLN A 221 1.20 5.81 19.32
N GLN A 222 2.37 5.18 19.41
CA GLN A 222 3.10 4.59 18.29
C GLN A 222 3.69 3.24 18.69
N MET A 223 3.90 2.37 17.73
CA MET A 223 4.71 1.16 17.90
C MET A 223 6.19 1.52 17.80
N ALA A 224 7.07 0.74 18.44
CA ALA A 224 8.49 0.73 18.08
C ALA A 224 8.64 0.34 16.59
N ASP A 225 9.73 0.73 15.95
CA ASP A 225 9.92 0.52 14.51
C ASP A 225 9.86 -0.96 14.12
N GLU A 226 10.44 -1.84 14.92
CA GLU A 226 10.39 -3.28 14.73
C GLU A 226 8.97 -3.83 14.91
N ASP A 227 8.26 -3.40 15.94
CA ASP A 227 6.89 -3.85 16.22
C ASP A 227 5.93 -3.40 15.11
N PHE A 228 6.12 -2.20 14.57
CA PHE A 228 5.35 -1.74 13.42
C PHE A 228 5.65 -2.56 12.16
N TYR A 229 6.92 -2.90 11.90
CA TYR A 229 7.29 -3.77 10.80
C TYR A 229 6.69 -5.17 10.94
N ILE A 230 6.74 -5.77 12.13
CA ILE A 230 6.11 -7.07 12.43
C ILE A 230 4.60 -7.01 12.20
N PHE A 231 3.96 -5.91 12.63
CA PHE A 231 2.53 -5.70 12.36
C PHE A 231 2.24 -5.58 10.85
N MET A 232 3.05 -4.85 10.09
CA MET A 232 2.92 -4.79 8.63
C MET A 232 3.00 -6.18 8.00
N VAL A 233 3.98 -6.99 8.41
CA VAL A 233 4.18 -8.35 7.88
C VAL A 233 3.00 -9.25 8.22
N SER A 234 2.53 -9.24 9.48
CA SER A 234 1.38 -10.06 9.89
C SER A 234 0.10 -9.67 9.16
N HIS A 235 -0.12 -8.37 8.96
CA HIS A 235 -1.26 -7.87 8.20
C HIS A 235 -1.18 -8.23 6.71
N ALA A 236 -0.01 -8.12 6.11
CA ALA A 236 0.22 -8.52 4.73
C ALA A 236 0.02 -10.02 4.53
N TYR A 237 0.52 -10.84 5.46
CA TYR A 237 0.36 -12.29 5.41
C TYR A 237 -1.11 -12.71 5.50
N LYS A 238 -1.91 -12.03 6.34
CA LYS A 238 -3.37 -12.27 6.42
C LYS A 238 -4.03 -12.18 5.04
N HIS A 239 -3.65 -11.20 4.25
CA HIS A 239 -4.18 -11.03 2.89
C HIS A 239 -3.55 -12.00 1.90
N TYR A 240 -2.24 -12.19 1.99
CA TYR A 240 -1.49 -13.09 1.11
C TYR A 240 -1.98 -14.53 1.20
N ASP A 241 -2.17 -15.05 2.40
CA ASP A 241 -2.67 -16.40 2.68
C ASP A 241 -4.17 -16.58 2.36
N GLY A 242 -4.93 -15.46 2.35
CA GLY A 242 -6.36 -15.44 2.09
C GLY A 242 -6.71 -15.16 0.62
N GLN A 243 -7.12 -13.94 0.32
CA GLN A 243 -7.62 -13.54 -1.00
C GLN A 243 -6.53 -13.03 -1.96
N GLY A 244 -5.31 -12.86 -1.48
CA GLY A 244 -4.21 -12.25 -2.19
C GLY A 244 -4.00 -10.77 -1.82
N THR A 245 -2.85 -10.25 -2.19
CA THR A 245 -2.47 -8.85 -1.97
C THR A 245 -1.65 -8.33 -3.15
N GLY A 246 -1.80 -7.04 -3.46
CA GLY A 246 -1.16 -6.42 -4.62
C GLY A 246 0.28 -5.98 -4.36
N ILE A 247 0.92 -5.56 -5.45
CA ILE A 247 2.32 -5.13 -5.46
C ILE A 247 2.60 -3.94 -4.53
N ARG A 248 1.58 -3.13 -4.21
CA ARG A 248 1.70 -2.02 -3.24
C ARG A 248 2.17 -2.51 -1.87
N THR A 249 1.73 -3.68 -1.42
CA THR A 249 2.17 -4.25 -0.14
C THR A 249 3.67 -4.54 -0.14
N LEU A 250 4.19 -5.10 -1.22
CA LEU A 250 5.62 -5.36 -1.37
C LEU A 250 6.43 -4.05 -1.46
N LEU A 251 5.86 -3.02 -2.11
CA LEU A 251 6.45 -1.68 -2.18
C LEU A 251 6.46 -0.99 -0.80
N ASP A 252 5.40 -1.13 0.00
CA ASP A 252 5.34 -0.63 1.38
C ASP A 252 6.46 -1.22 2.25
N PHE A 253 6.75 -2.53 2.12
CA PHE A 253 7.90 -3.15 2.80
C PHE A 253 9.22 -2.50 2.37
N TYR A 254 9.43 -2.35 1.07
CA TYR A 254 10.65 -1.75 0.55
C TYR A 254 10.87 -0.33 1.09
N VAL A 255 9.86 0.53 0.98
CA VAL A 255 9.94 1.93 1.40
C VAL A 255 10.18 2.04 2.92
N TYR A 256 9.53 1.20 3.72
CA TYR A 256 9.74 1.17 5.16
C TYR A 256 11.17 0.73 5.54
N LEU A 257 11.64 -0.36 4.93
CA LEU A 257 13.00 -0.88 5.15
C LEU A 257 14.11 0.08 4.68
N GLN A 258 13.84 0.91 3.68
CA GLN A 258 14.76 1.97 3.27
C GLN A 258 14.81 3.13 4.27
N ALA A 259 13.67 3.48 4.86
CA ALA A 259 13.58 4.55 5.84
C ALA A 259 14.11 4.15 7.23
N LYS A 260 14.01 2.86 7.58
CA LYS A 260 14.39 2.31 8.89
C LYS A 260 15.59 1.38 8.75
N THR A 261 16.78 1.96 8.75
CA THR A 261 18.05 1.24 8.51
C THR A 261 18.59 0.48 9.72
N GLU A 262 18.14 0.86 10.93
CA GLU A 262 18.66 0.37 12.22
C GLU A 262 17.78 -0.72 12.87
N LEU A 263 16.89 -1.37 12.09
CA LEU A 263 16.01 -2.42 12.62
C LEU A 263 16.77 -3.62 13.15
N ASP A 264 16.42 -4.10 14.34
CA ASP A 264 16.92 -5.36 14.91
C ASP A 264 16.23 -6.56 14.26
N PHE A 265 16.84 -7.11 13.21
CA PHE A 265 16.33 -8.30 12.52
C PHE A 265 16.37 -9.57 13.38
N SER A 266 17.21 -9.66 14.41
CA SER A 266 17.19 -10.79 15.34
C SER A 266 15.90 -10.80 16.17
N TYR A 267 15.49 -9.63 16.63
CA TYR A 267 14.20 -9.44 17.30
C TYR A 267 13.04 -9.73 16.34
N ILE A 268 13.05 -9.14 15.15
CA ILE A 268 11.98 -9.31 14.12
C ILE A 268 11.81 -10.81 13.79
N GLU A 269 12.88 -11.53 13.50
CA GLU A 269 12.82 -12.96 13.17
C GLU A 269 12.26 -13.79 14.34
N THR A 270 12.63 -13.45 15.57
CA THR A 270 12.11 -14.11 16.77
C THR A 270 10.60 -13.89 16.93
N GLU A 271 10.14 -12.65 16.77
CA GLU A 271 8.72 -12.32 16.91
C GLU A 271 7.89 -12.85 15.74
N CYS A 272 8.41 -12.80 14.51
CA CYS A 272 7.77 -13.41 13.33
C CYS A 272 7.63 -14.94 13.47
N ARG A 273 8.58 -15.61 14.13
CA ARG A 273 8.49 -17.05 14.43
C ARG A 273 7.34 -17.35 15.40
N LYS A 274 7.15 -16.53 16.43
CA LYS A 274 6.01 -16.65 17.36
C LYS A 274 4.66 -16.47 16.64
N LEU A 275 4.63 -15.64 15.58
CA LEU A 275 3.46 -15.39 14.76
C LEU A 275 3.30 -16.38 13.60
N GLU A 276 4.21 -17.33 13.42
CA GLU A 276 4.21 -18.32 12.33
C GLU A 276 4.28 -17.67 10.92
N ILE A 277 5.03 -16.57 10.79
CA ILE A 277 5.18 -15.80 9.55
C ILE A 277 6.65 -15.52 9.17
N GLU A 278 7.62 -16.19 9.82
CA GLU A 278 9.05 -15.96 9.63
C GLU A 278 9.50 -16.17 8.16
N ALA A 279 9.04 -17.24 7.53
CA ALA A 279 9.38 -17.52 6.12
C ALA A 279 8.84 -16.42 5.19
N PHE A 280 7.57 -16.04 5.37
CA PHE A 280 6.94 -14.99 4.57
C PHE A 280 7.65 -13.63 4.74
N GLU A 281 8.05 -13.29 5.97
CA GLU A 281 8.82 -12.07 6.23
C GLU A 281 10.12 -12.08 5.45
N LYS A 282 10.93 -13.12 5.61
CA LYS A 282 12.25 -13.26 4.98
C LYS A 282 12.16 -13.18 3.46
N ASP A 283 11.22 -13.93 2.86
CA ASP A 283 11.05 -13.98 1.42
C ASP A 283 10.55 -12.64 0.87
N SER A 284 9.59 -11.99 1.55
CA SER A 284 9.10 -10.66 1.19
C SER A 284 10.17 -9.59 1.30
N ARG A 285 10.99 -9.62 2.35
CA ARG A 285 12.10 -8.70 2.58
C ARG A 285 13.19 -8.83 1.51
N VAL A 286 13.51 -10.06 1.10
CA VAL A 286 14.47 -10.30 0.02
C VAL A 286 13.89 -9.86 -1.33
N LEU A 287 12.66 -10.26 -1.61
CA LEU A 287 11.98 -9.97 -2.87
C LEU A 287 11.80 -8.47 -3.10
N CYS A 288 11.33 -7.71 -2.09
CA CYS A 288 11.11 -6.27 -2.25
C CYS A 288 12.40 -5.52 -2.59
N LYS A 289 13.53 -5.88 -1.96
CA LYS A 289 14.85 -5.30 -2.27
C LYS A 289 15.32 -5.62 -3.69
N LYS A 290 15.06 -6.84 -4.19
CA LYS A 290 15.39 -7.22 -5.56
C LYS A 290 14.52 -6.53 -6.60
N VAL A 291 13.24 -6.30 -6.28
CA VAL A 291 12.25 -5.75 -7.21
C VAL A 291 12.34 -4.22 -7.30
N PHE A 292 12.62 -3.52 -6.20
CA PHE A 292 12.59 -2.06 -6.15
C PHE A 292 13.93 -1.39 -5.87
N GLY A 293 14.98 -2.17 -5.56
CA GLY A 293 16.32 -1.64 -5.31
C GLY A 293 16.96 -1.02 -6.56
N GLU A 294 18.10 -0.33 -6.37
CA GLU A 294 18.79 0.41 -7.45
C GLU A 294 19.12 -0.43 -8.69
N ASN A 295 19.34 -1.72 -8.52
CA ASN A 295 19.64 -2.66 -9.59
C ASN A 295 18.43 -3.48 -10.09
N ALA A 296 17.20 -3.06 -9.78
CA ALA A 296 15.97 -3.82 -10.02
C ALA A 296 15.84 -4.35 -11.46
N VAL A 297 16.22 -3.56 -12.47
CA VAL A 297 16.14 -3.96 -13.89
C VAL A 297 16.95 -5.24 -14.15
N ASN A 298 18.10 -5.39 -13.52
CA ASN A 298 18.97 -6.56 -13.69
C ASN A 298 18.55 -7.71 -12.76
N THR A 299 18.14 -7.39 -11.54
CA THR A 299 17.81 -8.38 -10.51
C THR A 299 16.50 -9.09 -10.77
N ILE A 300 15.49 -8.41 -11.32
CA ILE A 300 14.19 -9.04 -11.68
C ILE A 300 14.42 -10.17 -12.70
N GLY A 301 15.30 -9.99 -13.67
CA GLY A 301 15.65 -11.02 -14.65
C GLY A 301 16.36 -12.24 -14.05
N SER A 302 16.99 -12.10 -12.88
CA SER A 302 17.78 -13.14 -12.20
C SER A 302 17.08 -13.75 -10.98
N LEU A 303 15.79 -13.49 -10.76
CA LEU A 303 15.01 -14.09 -9.67
C LEU A 303 15.01 -15.60 -9.74
N GLY A 304 15.14 -16.29 -8.59
CA GLY A 304 14.94 -17.73 -8.46
C GLY A 304 13.48 -18.14 -8.68
N ASP A 305 13.20 -19.43 -8.78
CA ASP A 305 11.84 -19.93 -9.06
C ASP A 305 10.85 -19.54 -7.95
N GLU A 306 11.24 -19.66 -6.69
CA GLU A 306 10.40 -19.29 -5.54
C GLU A 306 10.08 -17.79 -5.53
N GLU A 307 11.09 -16.95 -5.78
CA GLU A 307 10.92 -15.50 -5.89
C GLU A 307 10.04 -15.10 -7.08
N ARG A 308 10.21 -15.74 -8.24
CA ARG A 308 9.32 -15.55 -9.40
C ARG A 308 7.89 -15.94 -9.10
N ASN A 309 7.68 -17.06 -8.42
CA ASN A 309 6.35 -17.51 -8.04
C ASN A 309 5.68 -16.52 -7.07
N MET A 310 6.42 -16.06 -6.07
CA MET A 310 5.93 -15.06 -5.13
C MET A 310 5.61 -13.72 -5.81
N LEU A 311 6.51 -13.22 -6.68
CA LEU A 311 6.26 -12.02 -7.47
C LEU A 311 5.04 -12.16 -8.38
N SER A 312 4.91 -13.30 -9.07
CA SER A 312 3.76 -13.60 -9.93
C SER A 312 2.46 -13.66 -9.14
N TYR A 313 2.49 -14.12 -7.89
CA TYR A 313 1.34 -14.10 -7.00
C TYR A 313 0.91 -12.66 -6.66
N TYR A 314 1.87 -11.78 -6.29
CA TYR A 314 1.58 -10.36 -6.05
C TYR A 314 1.02 -9.66 -7.30
N LEU A 315 1.61 -9.91 -8.47
CA LEU A 315 1.18 -9.30 -9.74
C LEU A 315 -0.19 -9.83 -10.21
N GLY A 316 -0.50 -11.10 -9.92
CA GLY A 316 -1.76 -11.73 -10.31
C GLY A 316 -2.93 -11.46 -9.36
N SER A 317 -2.67 -10.99 -8.14
CA SER A 317 -3.71 -10.84 -7.12
C SER A 317 -4.41 -9.49 -7.13
N GLY A 318 -3.75 -8.40 -7.52
CA GLY A 318 -4.25 -7.03 -7.34
C GLY A 318 -4.47 -6.68 -5.86
N VAL A 319 -4.88 -5.44 -5.59
CA VAL A 319 -5.01 -4.94 -4.19
C VAL A 319 -6.08 -5.68 -3.39
N TYR A 320 -7.14 -6.16 -4.05
CA TYR A 320 -8.29 -6.79 -3.40
C TYR A 320 -8.39 -8.30 -3.69
N GLY A 321 -7.32 -8.94 -4.16
CA GLY A 321 -7.28 -10.38 -4.37
C GLY A 321 -8.13 -10.92 -5.53
N SER A 322 -8.59 -10.09 -6.44
CA SER A 322 -9.45 -10.52 -7.57
C SER A 322 -8.61 -11.03 -8.74
N ARG A 323 -8.26 -12.32 -8.72
CA ARG A 323 -7.60 -13.01 -9.85
C ARG A 323 -8.35 -12.97 -11.18
N GLN A 324 -9.66 -12.69 -11.19
CA GLN A 324 -10.52 -12.79 -12.38
C GLN A 324 -10.64 -11.50 -13.22
N GLN A 325 -10.30 -10.33 -12.70
CA GLN A 325 -10.56 -9.07 -13.41
C GLN A 325 -9.45 -8.59 -14.34
N MET A 326 -8.24 -9.12 -14.25
CA MET A 326 -7.12 -8.69 -15.11
C MET A 326 -7.09 -9.36 -16.49
N VAL A 327 -7.82 -10.47 -16.70
CA VAL A 327 -7.75 -11.28 -17.94
C VAL A 327 -8.99 -11.14 -18.83
N THR A 328 -10.07 -10.52 -18.35
CA THR A 328 -11.37 -10.50 -19.04
C THR A 328 -12.00 -9.12 -19.23
N GLY A 329 -11.23 -8.04 -19.07
CA GLY A 329 -11.70 -6.66 -19.29
C GLY A 329 -11.27 -6.09 -20.63
#